data_174948f30a49172710392002ef4018a9
#
_entry.id   174948f30a49172710392002ef4018a9
#
_cell.length_a   1.000
_cell.length_b   1.000
_cell.length_c   1.000
_cell.angle_alpha   90.00
_cell.angle_beta   90.00
_cell.angle_gamma   90.00
#
_symmetry.space_group_name_H-M   'P 1'
#
loop_
_entity.id
_entity.type
_entity.pdbx_description
1 polymer ?
#
loop_
_entity_poly.entity_id
_entity_poly.type
_entity_poly.pdbx_seq_one_letter_code
_entity_poly.pdbx_strand_id
1 'polypeptide(L)'
;MKYYLIAGEASGDLHGSKLIEALKKKDNNAKIRFWGGDLMEQAGGILVKHIKTLSFMGFWEVVTHLRTILKNFKFCKKDISLFQPDVIIYIDYPGFNLRIAKWARQQGFKNHFYISPQVWAWKESRVRQMKKDLDALYVILPFEKDFFEKKHQFKVEFVGHPLMDTLTKIKKSTSFIRENQLSAKNNLIALLPGSRKQEIKKILPIFIKVIASF
;
A
#
# COMPACT_ATOMS: atom_id res chain seq x y z
N MET A 1 -1.98 20.90 9.79
CA MET A 1 -1.13 19.84 10.42
C MET A 1 0.01 19.42 9.50
N LYS A 2 1.06 18.80 10.05
CA LYS A 2 2.17 18.19 9.29
C LYS A 2 1.98 16.68 9.20
N TYR A 3 1.89 16.16 8.00
CA TYR A 3 1.69 14.74 7.72
C TYR A 3 2.91 14.15 7.02
N TYR A 4 3.36 12.97 7.47
CA TYR A 4 4.42 12.23 6.79
C TYR A 4 3.88 10.89 6.32
N LEU A 5 3.76 10.68 5.00
CA LEU A 5 3.19 9.45 4.44
C LEU A 5 4.30 8.55 3.89
N ILE A 6 4.17 7.23 4.08
CA ILE A 6 5.13 6.27 3.55
C ILE A 6 4.40 5.15 2.79
N ALA A 7 4.50 5.19 1.47
CA ALA A 7 4.11 4.12 0.56
C ALA A 7 5.36 3.57 -0.13
N GLY A 8 5.44 2.26 -0.30
CA GLY A 8 6.61 1.59 -0.88
C GLY A 8 6.35 0.92 -2.22
N GLU A 9 5.10 0.86 -2.67
CA GLU A 9 4.67 0.15 -3.87
C GLU A 9 3.62 0.96 -4.66
N ALA A 10 3.35 0.56 -5.91
CA ALA A 10 2.41 1.27 -6.80
C ALA A 10 0.97 1.27 -6.25
N SER A 11 0.54 0.20 -5.57
CA SER A 11 -0.76 0.17 -4.87
C SER A 11 -0.83 1.20 -3.74
N GLY A 12 0.25 1.30 -2.96
CA GLY A 12 0.37 2.30 -1.91
C GLY A 12 0.38 3.73 -2.45
N ASP A 13 1.00 3.97 -3.61
CA ASP A 13 0.98 5.27 -4.30
C ASP A 13 -0.46 5.66 -4.70
N LEU A 14 -1.21 4.73 -5.29
CA LEU A 14 -2.61 4.95 -5.65
C LEU A 14 -3.47 5.29 -4.42
N HIS A 15 -3.35 4.52 -3.34
CA HIS A 15 -4.13 4.77 -2.13
C HIS A 15 -3.67 6.03 -1.39
N GLY A 16 -2.37 6.28 -1.38
CA GLY A 16 -1.76 7.48 -0.80
C GLY A 16 -2.18 8.75 -1.51
N SER A 17 -2.33 8.73 -2.83
CA SER A 17 -2.80 9.90 -3.59
C SER A 17 -4.22 10.29 -3.18
N LYS A 18 -5.13 9.33 -3.03
CA LYS A 18 -6.50 9.58 -2.57
C LYS A 18 -6.55 10.08 -1.13
N LEU A 19 -5.68 9.55 -0.28
CA LEU A 19 -5.55 10.03 1.10
C LEU A 19 -5.05 11.47 1.14
N ILE A 20 -4.05 11.84 0.32
CA ILE A 20 -3.55 13.22 0.22
C ILE A 20 -4.67 14.17 -0.24
N GLU A 21 -5.43 13.80 -1.28
CA GLU A 21 -6.57 14.59 -1.74
C GLU A 21 -7.61 14.83 -0.61
N ALA A 22 -7.91 13.78 0.16
CA ALA A 22 -8.85 13.85 1.28
C ALA A 22 -8.34 14.70 2.44
N LEU A 23 -7.05 14.54 2.81
CA LEU A 23 -6.41 15.33 3.85
C LEU A 23 -6.42 16.82 3.51
N LYS A 24 -6.07 17.19 2.27
CA LYS A 24 -6.06 18.60 1.81
C LYS A 24 -7.46 19.23 1.80
N LYS A 25 -8.50 18.42 1.54
CA LYS A 25 -9.89 18.90 1.63
C LYS A 25 -10.35 19.17 3.06
N LYS A 26 -9.79 18.44 4.04
CA LYS A 26 -10.14 18.56 5.46
C LYS A 26 -9.25 19.53 6.23
N ASP A 27 -7.99 19.68 5.79
CA ASP A 27 -7.00 20.56 6.38
C ASP A 27 -6.35 21.40 5.28
N ASN A 28 -6.88 22.61 5.05
CA ASN A 28 -6.39 23.53 4.01
C ASN A 28 -4.93 23.95 4.22
N ASN A 29 -4.41 23.81 5.46
CA ASN A 29 -3.03 24.13 5.84
C ASN A 29 -2.16 22.88 5.97
N ALA A 30 -2.61 21.72 5.42
CA ALA A 30 -1.85 20.49 5.47
C ALA A 30 -0.48 20.62 4.82
N LYS A 31 0.59 20.37 5.61
CA LYS A 31 1.95 20.25 5.11
C LYS A 31 2.27 18.76 4.99
N ILE A 32 2.42 18.30 3.77
CA ILE A 32 2.54 16.87 3.48
C ILE A 32 3.91 16.59 2.89
N ARG A 33 4.70 15.69 3.51
CA ARG A 33 5.89 15.06 2.94
C ARG A 33 5.65 13.57 2.81
N PHE A 34 6.19 12.96 1.74
CA PHE A 34 5.89 11.55 1.52
C PHE A 34 6.98 10.79 0.77
N TRP A 35 7.00 9.49 0.99
CA TRP A 35 7.57 8.48 0.13
C TRP A 35 6.45 7.88 -0.70
N GLY A 36 6.56 7.90 -2.01
CA GLY A 36 5.47 7.48 -2.91
C GLY A 36 5.88 7.55 -4.36
N GLY A 37 4.93 7.62 -5.25
CA GLY A 37 5.14 7.70 -6.69
C GLY A 37 4.49 8.94 -7.32
N ASP A 38 4.34 8.82 -8.63
CA ASP A 38 3.83 9.91 -9.48
C ASP A 38 2.39 10.34 -9.10
N LEU A 39 1.53 9.40 -8.63
CA LEU A 39 0.15 9.72 -8.25
C LEU A 39 0.09 10.54 -6.96
N MET A 40 0.87 10.19 -5.95
CA MET A 40 0.95 10.99 -4.72
C MET A 40 1.55 12.37 -4.99
N GLU A 41 2.51 12.48 -5.90
CA GLU A 41 3.10 13.75 -6.31
C GLU A 41 2.06 14.64 -7.00
N GLN A 42 1.26 14.11 -7.92
CA GLN A 42 0.15 14.82 -8.58
C GLN A 42 -0.93 15.27 -7.59
N ALA A 43 -1.22 14.48 -6.55
CA ALA A 43 -2.15 14.86 -5.50
C ALA A 43 -1.62 16.02 -4.63
N GLY A 44 -0.31 16.29 -4.69
CA GLY A 44 0.37 17.42 -4.06
C GLY A 44 0.92 17.09 -2.67
N GLY A 45 2.07 17.63 -2.43
CA GLY A 45 2.92 17.40 -1.27
C GLY A 45 4.38 17.41 -1.70
N ILE A 46 5.30 17.17 -0.77
CA ILE A 46 6.74 17.15 -1.06
C ILE A 46 7.19 15.69 -1.17
N LEU A 47 7.54 15.26 -2.37
CA LEU A 47 8.13 13.95 -2.62
C LEU A 47 9.55 13.91 -2.03
N VAL A 48 9.77 13.00 -1.09
CA VAL A 48 11.06 12.78 -0.41
C VAL A 48 11.82 11.64 -1.08
N LYS A 49 11.10 10.57 -1.41
CA LYS A 49 11.69 9.37 -2.03
C LYS A 49 10.70 8.70 -2.96
N HIS A 50 11.12 8.46 -4.21
CA HIS A 50 10.25 7.83 -5.20
C HIS A 50 10.29 6.30 -5.09
N ILE A 51 9.12 5.64 -5.20
CA ILE A 51 8.97 4.18 -5.10
C ILE A 51 9.82 3.41 -6.12
N LYS A 52 10.07 3.96 -7.31
CA LYS A 52 10.97 3.36 -8.31
C LYS A 52 12.36 3.04 -7.74
N THR A 53 12.80 3.77 -6.71
CA THR A 53 14.09 3.57 -6.04
C THR A 53 14.01 2.60 -4.85
N LEU A 54 12.80 2.11 -4.51
CA LEU A 54 12.52 1.23 -3.37
C LEU A 54 12.20 -0.21 -3.82
N SER A 55 11.93 -0.41 -5.11
CA SER A 55 11.46 -1.69 -5.67
C SER A 55 12.60 -2.72 -5.74
N PHE A 56 12.91 -3.32 -4.60
CA PHE A 56 13.74 -4.52 -4.51
C PHE A 56 12.81 -5.70 -4.23
N MET A 57 12.48 -6.48 -5.25
CA MET A 57 11.58 -7.61 -5.16
C MET A 57 12.32 -8.91 -5.47
N GLY A 58 12.53 -9.68 -4.42
CA GLY A 58 13.11 -11.01 -4.48
C GLY A 58 14.06 -11.23 -3.31
N PHE A 59 14.15 -12.48 -2.84
CA PHE A 59 15.04 -12.82 -1.71
C PHE A 59 16.49 -12.44 -2.00
N TRP A 60 16.99 -12.72 -3.20
CA TRP A 60 18.34 -12.38 -3.64
C TRP A 60 18.58 -10.89 -3.78
N GLU A 61 17.60 -10.14 -4.28
CA GLU A 61 17.68 -8.68 -4.40
C GLU A 61 17.72 -8.00 -3.02
N VAL A 62 17.00 -8.54 -2.03
CA VAL A 62 17.07 -8.04 -0.64
C VAL A 62 18.46 -8.24 -0.04
N VAL A 63 19.10 -9.41 -0.29
CA VAL A 63 20.45 -9.70 0.24
C VAL A 63 21.49 -8.79 -0.40
N THR A 64 21.45 -8.64 -1.72
CA THR A 64 22.41 -7.80 -2.47
C THR A 64 22.25 -6.30 -2.17
N HIS A 65 21.03 -5.85 -1.79
CA HIS A 65 20.74 -4.44 -1.52
C HIS A 65 20.60 -4.08 -0.04
N LEU A 66 21.06 -4.93 0.87
CA LEU A 66 20.95 -4.70 2.32
C LEU A 66 21.52 -3.33 2.75
N ARG A 67 22.66 -2.93 2.17
CA ARG A 67 23.25 -1.59 2.43
C ARG A 67 22.31 -0.44 2.01
N THR A 68 21.62 -0.59 0.88
CA THR A 68 20.66 0.40 0.38
C THR A 68 19.43 0.47 1.29
N ILE A 69 18.93 -0.68 1.75
CA ILE A 69 17.82 -0.75 2.70
C ILE A 69 18.17 -0.03 4.00
N LEU A 70 19.37 -0.30 4.54
CA LEU A 70 19.84 0.37 5.76
C LEU A 70 20.03 1.89 5.57
N LYS A 71 20.55 2.32 4.41
CA LYS A 71 20.64 3.74 4.05
C LYS A 71 19.25 4.39 3.98
N ASN A 72 18.27 3.69 3.40
CA ASN A 72 16.89 4.17 3.35
C ASN A 72 16.27 4.32 4.74
N PHE A 73 16.51 3.38 5.68
CA PHE A 73 16.08 3.53 7.08
C PHE A 73 16.68 4.76 7.74
N LYS A 74 18.00 4.95 7.60
CA LYS A 74 18.69 6.13 8.18
C LYS A 74 18.16 7.44 7.59
N PHE A 75 17.99 7.47 6.27
CA PHE A 75 17.48 8.64 5.56
C PHE A 75 16.04 8.97 5.97
N CYS A 76 15.13 7.99 6.01
CA CYS A 76 13.75 8.16 6.44
C CYS A 76 13.66 8.72 7.86
N LYS A 77 14.38 8.13 8.81
CA LYS A 77 14.44 8.59 10.20
C LYS A 77 14.93 10.02 10.32
N LYS A 78 16.02 10.37 9.61
CA LYS A 78 16.57 11.72 9.60
C LYS A 78 15.55 12.73 9.05
N ASP A 79 14.89 12.41 7.95
CA ASP A 79 13.92 13.31 7.33
C ASP A 79 12.67 13.52 8.20
N ILE A 80 12.15 12.46 8.83
CA ILE A 80 11.05 12.54 9.79
C ILE A 80 11.46 13.42 10.98
N SER A 81 12.66 13.21 11.54
CA SER A 81 13.17 14.00 12.68
C SER A 81 13.35 15.48 12.33
N LEU A 82 13.73 15.81 11.10
CA LEU A 82 13.85 17.21 10.65
C LEU A 82 12.49 17.84 10.38
N PHE A 83 11.56 17.10 9.80
CA PHE A 83 10.24 17.62 9.47
C PHE A 83 9.33 17.77 10.68
N GLN A 84 9.51 16.95 11.73
CA GLN A 84 8.68 16.94 12.94
C GLN A 84 7.19 16.86 12.60
N PRO A 85 6.71 15.74 12.00
CA PRO A 85 5.31 15.58 11.66
C PRO A 85 4.44 15.43 12.91
N ASP A 86 3.19 15.91 12.84
CA ASP A 86 2.17 15.67 13.86
C ASP A 86 1.69 14.21 13.83
N VAL A 87 1.72 13.57 12.63
CA VAL A 87 1.38 12.17 12.46
C VAL A 87 2.15 11.57 11.28
N ILE A 88 2.58 10.30 11.45
CA ILE A 88 3.17 9.49 10.39
C ILE A 88 2.11 8.47 9.95
N ILE A 89 1.84 8.41 8.65
CA ILE A 89 0.85 7.49 8.07
C ILE A 89 1.57 6.49 7.18
N TYR A 90 1.53 5.24 7.58
CA TYR A 90 2.10 4.10 6.84
C TYR A 90 1.04 3.50 5.93
N ILE A 91 1.38 3.27 4.66
CA ILE A 91 0.47 2.69 3.67
C ILE A 91 1.06 1.38 3.18
N ASP A 92 0.45 0.24 3.61
CA ASP A 92 0.97 -1.09 3.30
C ASP A 92 2.50 -1.23 3.56
N TYR A 93 3.27 -1.96 2.75
CA TYR A 93 4.73 -2.08 2.81
C TYR A 93 5.28 -2.44 4.21
N PRO A 94 4.75 -3.51 4.84
CA PRO A 94 4.94 -3.77 6.27
C PRO A 94 6.39 -4.06 6.66
N GLY A 95 7.20 -4.59 5.75
CA GLY A 95 8.61 -4.90 6.03
C GLY A 95 9.45 -3.69 6.41
N PHE A 96 9.18 -2.55 5.81
CA PHE A 96 9.81 -1.27 6.09
C PHE A 96 9.01 -0.47 7.13
N ASN A 97 7.73 -0.30 6.88
CA ASN A 97 6.86 0.57 7.65
C ASN A 97 6.79 0.21 9.14
N LEU A 98 6.63 -1.07 9.49
CA LEU A 98 6.60 -1.49 10.89
C LEU A 98 7.92 -1.25 11.65
N ARG A 99 9.06 -1.27 10.96
CA ARG A 99 10.35 -0.94 11.58
C ARG A 99 10.51 0.56 11.82
N ILE A 100 10.00 1.39 10.89
CA ILE A 100 9.94 2.85 11.11
C ILE A 100 8.96 3.16 12.22
N ALA A 101 7.78 2.55 12.27
CA ALA A 101 6.77 2.76 13.30
C ALA A 101 7.31 2.47 14.71
N LYS A 102 8.04 1.33 14.87
CA LYS A 102 8.70 1.00 16.15
C LYS A 102 9.67 2.10 16.60
N TRP A 103 10.51 2.60 15.70
CA TRP A 103 11.44 3.69 16.02
C TRP A 103 10.69 4.99 16.29
N ALA A 104 9.70 5.34 15.46
CA ALA A 104 8.93 6.57 15.59
C ALA A 104 8.17 6.63 16.94
N ARG A 105 7.63 5.48 17.39
CA ARG A 105 7.03 5.36 18.73
C ARG A 105 8.00 5.69 19.85
N GLN A 106 9.24 5.22 19.75
CA GLN A 106 10.30 5.52 20.72
C GLN A 106 10.71 7.02 20.73
N GLN A 107 10.47 7.72 19.62
CA GLN A 107 10.72 9.15 19.48
C GLN A 107 9.48 10.01 19.84
N GLY A 108 8.36 9.41 20.23
CA GLY A 108 7.14 10.11 20.62
C GLY A 108 6.23 10.53 19.45
N PHE A 109 6.52 10.11 18.21
CA PHE A 109 5.65 10.40 17.07
C PHE A 109 4.37 9.59 17.10
N LYS A 110 3.27 10.17 16.63
CA LYS A 110 2.01 9.45 16.39
C LYS A 110 2.09 8.61 15.12
N ASN A 111 1.70 7.34 15.22
CA ASN A 111 1.80 6.34 14.18
C ASN A 111 0.44 5.82 13.77
N HIS A 112 0.02 6.10 12.55
CA HIS A 112 -1.20 5.58 11.95
C HIS A 112 -0.85 4.62 10.81
N PHE A 113 -1.48 3.46 10.77
CA PHE A 113 -1.27 2.51 9.70
C PHE A 113 -2.54 2.37 8.86
N TYR A 114 -2.48 2.83 7.62
CA TYR A 114 -3.57 2.78 6.65
C TYR A 114 -3.36 1.59 5.72
N ILE A 115 -4.37 0.74 5.60
CA ILE A 115 -4.35 -0.57 4.93
C ILE A 115 -3.46 -1.54 5.70
N SER A 116 -4.09 -2.22 6.67
CA SER A 116 -3.43 -3.21 7.53
C SER A 116 -2.63 -4.24 6.75
N PRO A 117 -1.43 -4.62 7.20
CA PRO A 117 -0.77 -5.80 6.68
C PRO A 117 -1.64 -7.05 6.88
N GLN A 118 -1.63 -7.97 5.92
CA GLN A 118 -2.40 -9.22 6.00
C GLN A 118 -1.78 -10.21 7.00
N VAL A 119 -1.61 -9.77 8.25
CA VAL A 119 -1.01 -10.59 9.33
C VAL A 119 -1.87 -11.78 9.73
N TRP A 120 -3.16 -11.73 9.43
CA TRP A 120 -4.10 -12.82 9.63
C TRP A 120 -3.84 -14.03 8.71
N ALA A 121 -3.25 -13.82 7.53
CA ALA A 121 -2.88 -14.89 6.60
C ALA A 121 -1.52 -15.51 6.94
N TRP A 122 -0.58 -14.70 7.46
CA TRP A 122 0.77 -15.13 7.79
C TRP A 122 1.42 -14.14 8.76
N LYS A 123 2.31 -14.57 9.63
CA LYS A 123 3.00 -13.73 10.63
C LYS A 123 2.09 -12.99 11.62
N GLU A 124 1.06 -13.66 12.11
CA GLU A 124 0.17 -13.17 13.14
C GLU A 124 0.91 -12.63 14.38
N SER A 125 2.07 -13.19 14.69
CA SER A 125 2.93 -12.73 15.79
C SER A 125 3.31 -11.23 15.75
N ARG A 126 3.19 -10.59 14.58
CA ARG A 126 3.42 -9.15 14.42
C ARG A 126 2.36 -8.29 15.12
N VAL A 127 1.14 -8.80 15.32
CA VAL A 127 0.03 -8.05 15.93
C VAL A 127 0.41 -7.50 17.29
N ARG A 128 1.12 -8.28 18.12
CA ARG A 128 1.58 -7.83 19.44
C ARG A 128 2.47 -6.57 19.35
N GLN A 129 3.35 -6.50 18.35
CA GLN A 129 4.21 -5.34 18.17
C GLN A 129 3.44 -4.17 17.55
N MET A 130 2.57 -4.44 16.58
CA MET A 130 1.70 -3.40 15.98
C MET A 130 0.85 -2.71 17.04
N LYS A 131 0.24 -3.47 17.97
CA LYS A 131 -0.55 -2.93 19.08
C LYS A 131 0.24 -2.00 19.99
N LYS A 132 1.56 -2.21 20.12
CA LYS A 132 2.45 -1.35 20.93
C LYS A 132 2.88 -0.09 20.21
N ASP A 133 3.13 -0.20 18.90
CA ASP A 133 3.81 0.84 18.13
C ASP A 133 2.83 1.79 17.40
N LEU A 134 1.58 1.34 17.16
CA LEU A 134 0.58 2.11 16.41
C LEU A 134 -0.44 2.76 17.34
N ASP A 135 -0.77 4.00 17.05
CA ASP A 135 -1.86 4.75 17.72
C ASP A 135 -3.21 4.49 17.03
N ALA A 136 -3.19 4.21 15.70
CA ALA A 136 -4.37 3.82 14.94
C ALA A 136 -4.01 2.81 13.86
N LEU A 137 -4.91 1.85 13.64
CA LEU A 137 -4.84 0.87 12.55
C LEU A 137 -6.16 0.89 11.78
N TYR A 138 -6.08 1.18 10.49
CA TYR A 138 -7.22 1.21 9.59
C TYR A 138 -7.24 -0.05 8.74
N VAL A 139 -8.32 -0.82 8.87
CA VAL A 139 -8.51 -2.10 8.16
C VAL A 139 -9.51 -1.93 7.02
N ILE A 140 -9.33 -2.69 5.95
CA ILE A 140 -10.11 -2.54 4.71
C ILE A 140 -11.04 -3.71 4.43
N LEU A 141 -10.84 -4.86 5.09
CA LEU A 141 -11.69 -6.03 4.95
C LEU A 141 -12.57 -6.19 6.22
N PRO A 142 -13.87 -6.49 6.09
CA PRO A 142 -14.79 -6.54 7.24
C PRO A 142 -14.34 -7.48 8.35
N PHE A 143 -13.83 -8.67 8.01
CA PHE A 143 -13.40 -9.68 8.98
C PHE A 143 -12.12 -9.29 9.74
N GLU A 144 -11.31 -8.36 9.23
CA GLU A 144 -10.09 -7.91 9.91
C GLU A 144 -10.42 -7.23 11.22
N LYS A 145 -11.55 -6.51 11.31
CA LYS A 145 -11.97 -5.88 12.55
C LYS A 145 -12.17 -6.94 13.64
N ASP A 146 -12.90 -7.99 13.34
CA ASP A 146 -13.13 -9.10 14.29
C ASP A 146 -11.83 -9.82 14.67
N PHE A 147 -10.95 -10.03 13.69
CA PHE A 147 -9.63 -10.63 13.92
C PHE A 147 -8.82 -9.81 14.94
N PHE A 148 -8.69 -8.50 14.73
CA PHE A 148 -7.90 -7.66 15.63
C PHE A 148 -8.57 -7.43 16.98
N GLU A 149 -9.87 -7.13 17.02
CA GLU A 149 -10.56 -6.76 18.25
C GLU A 149 -10.89 -7.98 19.12
N LYS A 150 -11.48 -9.04 18.55
CA LYS A 150 -11.91 -10.21 19.32
C LYS A 150 -10.73 -11.11 19.71
N LYS A 151 -9.82 -11.39 18.76
CA LYS A 151 -8.71 -12.31 19.00
C LYS A 151 -7.53 -11.66 19.70
N HIS A 152 -7.22 -10.39 19.37
CA HIS A 152 -6.01 -9.70 19.85
C HIS A 152 -6.29 -8.52 20.78
N GLN A 153 -7.57 -8.20 21.04
CA GLN A 153 -7.95 -7.05 21.87
C GLN A 153 -7.24 -5.77 21.42
N PHE A 154 -7.10 -5.62 20.12
CA PHE A 154 -6.51 -4.46 19.46
C PHE A 154 -7.59 -3.69 18.72
N LYS A 155 -8.01 -2.56 19.28
CA LYS A 155 -9.03 -1.68 18.67
C LYS A 155 -8.53 -1.17 17.32
N VAL A 156 -9.34 -1.34 16.28
CA VAL A 156 -9.04 -0.91 14.91
C VAL A 156 -10.25 -0.24 14.29
N GLU A 157 -10.04 0.51 13.21
CA GLU A 157 -11.10 1.18 12.48
C GLU A 157 -11.30 0.53 11.11
N PHE A 158 -12.50 0.02 10.85
CA PHE A 158 -12.88 -0.46 9.52
C PHE A 158 -13.29 0.72 8.64
N VAL A 159 -12.53 0.95 7.57
CA VAL A 159 -12.72 2.11 6.66
C VAL A 159 -13.23 1.72 5.27
N GLY A 160 -13.43 0.42 5.03
CA GLY A 160 -13.79 -0.09 3.72
C GLY A 160 -12.60 -0.17 2.75
N HIS A 161 -12.80 -0.89 1.64
CA HIS A 161 -11.74 -1.09 0.66
C HIS A 161 -11.64 0.13 -0.27
N PRO A 162 -10.49 0.82 -0.35
CA PRO A 162 -10.34 2.07 -1.12
C PRO A 162 -10.56 1.91 -2.63
N LEU A 163 -10.47 0.69 -3.17
CA LEU A 163 -10.82 0.42 -4.58
C LEU A 163 -12.31 0.57 -4.87
N MET A 164 -13.19 0.50 -3.87
CA MET A 164 -14.64 0.68 -4.09
C MET A 164 -14.94 2.04 -4.66
N ASP A 165 -14.29 3.09 -4.16
CA ASP A 165 -14.45 4.46 -4.68
C ASP A 165 -13.98 4.60 -6.14
N THR A 166 -13.02 3.78 -6.54
CA THR A 166 -12.52 3.75 -7.92
C THR A 166 -13.47 2.97 -8.82
N LEU A 167 -13.95 1.81 -8.37
CA LEU A 167 -14.85 0.95 -9.13
C LEU A 167 -16.20 1.61 -9.40
N THR A 168 -16.76 2.36 -8.45
CA THR A 168 -18.02 3.08 -8.63
C THR A 168 -17.96 4.16 -9.71
N LYS A 169 -16.77 4.68 -10.04
CA LYS A 169 -16.55 5.69 -11.08
C LYS A 169 -16.31 5.08 -12.47
N ILE A 170 -16.04 3.79 -12.55
CA ILE A 170 -15.77 3.11 -13.82
C ILE A 170 -17.11 2.88 -14.55
N LYS A 171 -17.28 3.54 -15.67
CA LYS A 171 -18.39 3.23 -16.59
C LYS A 171 -18.11 1.90 -17.27
N LYS A 172 -19.08 0.97 -17.20
CA LYS A 172 -18.98 -0.29 -17.95
C LYS A 172 -18.93 0.05 -19.44
N SER A 173 -17.89 -0.44 -20.14
CA SER A 173 -17.85 -0.35 -21.60
C SER A 173 -18.85 -1.36 -22.18
N THR A 174 -19.86 -0.86 -22.89
CA THR A 174 -20.80 -1.70 -23.67
C THR A 174 -20.24 -2.06 -25.03
N SER A 175 -19.13 -1.44 -25.43
CA SER A 175 -18.51 -1.59 -26.74
C SER A 175 -17.35 -2.60 -26.77
N PHE A 176 -16.90 -3.10 -25.59
CA PHE A 176 -15.73 -3.98 -25.46
C PHE A 176 -15.76 -5.19 -26.40
N ILE A 177 -16.91 -5.89 -26.47
CA ILE A 177 -17.10 -7.05 -27.35
C ILE A 177 -16.90 -6.67 -28.81
N ARG A 178 -17.52 -5.57 -29.24
CA ARG A 178 -17.46 -5.06 -30.62
C ARG A 178 -16.07 -4.52 -30.97
N GLU A 179 -15.46 -3.73 -30.12
CA GLU A 179 -14.14 -3.12 -30.34
C GLU A 179 -13.02 -4.18 -30.47
N ASN A 180 -13.17 -5.29 -29.75
CA ASN A 180 -12.23 -6.39 -29.81
C ASN A 180 -12.65 -7.53 -30.76
N GLN A 181 -13.68 -7.30 -31.59
CA GLN A 181 -14.19 -8.27 -32.58
C GLN A 181 -14.55 -9.65 -31.97
N LEU A 182 -15.00 -9.62 -30.71
CA LEU A 182 -15.38 -10.84 -29.98
C LEU A 182 -16.83 -11.21 -30.30
N SER A 183 -17.11 -12.51 -30.39
CA SER A 183 -18.50 -12.99 -30.55
C SER A 183 -19.18 -13.06 -29.19
N ALA A 184 -20.36 -12.43 -29.06
CA ALA A 184 -21.19 -12.56 -27.87
C ALA A 184 -21.71 -14.01 -27.62
N LYS A 185 -21.62 -14.89 -28.63
CA LYS A 185 -22.02 -16.29 -28.52
C LYS A 185 -20.92 -17.20 -27.96
N ASN A 186 -19.66 -16.72 -27.93
CA ASN A 186 -18.52 -17.50 -27.45
C ASN A 186 -18.27 -17.21 -25.97
N ASN A 187 -17.83 -18.24 -25.24
CA ASN A 187 -17.38 -18.07 -23.87
C ASN A 187 -16.11 -17.22 -23.84
N LEU A 188 -16.08 -16.24 -22.95
CA LEU A 188 -14.91 -15.39 -22.71
C LEU A 188 -14.18 -15.87 -21.48
N ILE A 189 -12.90 -16.11 -21.61
CA ILE A 189 -12.01 -16.48 -20.48
C ILE A 189 -11.06 -15.32 -20.23
N ALA A 190 -11.15 -14.72 -19.05
CA ALA A 190 -10.23 -13.68 -18.62
C ALA A 190 -8.98 -14.30 -17.99
N LEU A 191 -7.80 -13.93 -18.50
CA LEU A 191 -6.51 -14.31 -17.94
C LEU A 191 -5.98 -13.21 -17.05
N LEU A 192 -5.77 -13.49 -15.77
CA LEU A 192 -5.28 -12.54 -14.77
C LEU A 192 -3.90 -13.00 -14.24
N PRO A 193 -2.81 -12.84 -15.02
CA PRO A 193 -1.49 -13.38 -14.69
C PRO A 193 -0.75 -12.57 -13.60
N GLY A 194 -1.39 -11.55 -13.04
CA GLY A 194 -0.79 -10.65 -12.08
C GLY A 194 -0.49 -9.26 -12.65
N SER A 195 0.00 -8.36 -11.81
CA SER A 195 0.30 -6.96 -12.15
C SER A 195 1.80 -6.66 -12.28
N ARG A 196 2.68 -7.57 -11.86
CA ARG A 196 4.13 -7.39 -11.87
C ARG A 196 4.76 -8.09 -13.06
N LYS A 197 5.75 -7.46 -13.70
CA LYS A 197 6.45 -8.04 -14.87
C LYS A 197 6.94 -9.47 -14.64
N GLN A 198 7.47 -9.76 -13.44
CA GLN A 198 7.96 -11.11 -13.10
C GLN A 198 6.82 -12.12 -12.97
N GLU A 199 5.68 -11.73 -12.41
CA GLU A 199 4.47 -12.56 -12.32
C GLU A 199 3.95 -12.88 -13.72
N ILE A 200 3.75 -11.86 -14.55
CA ILE A 200 3.30 -12.01 -15.94
C ILE A 200 4.23 -12.93 -16.71
N LYS A 201 5.54 -12.71 -16.64
CA LYS A 201 6.54 -13.52 -17.34
C LYS A 201 6.49 -15.00 -16.96
N LYS A 202 6.18 -15.33 -15.70
CA LYS A 202 6.10 -16.71 -15.21
C LYS A 202 4.74 -17.36 -15.42
N ILE A 203 3.66 -16.62 -15.17
CA ILE A 203 2.30 -17.18 -15.09
C ILE A 203 1.59 -17.18 -16.45
N LEU A 204 1.74 -16.10 -17.25
CA LEU A 204 1.07 -16.00 -18.53
C LEU A 204 1.38 -17.16 -19.50
N PRO A 205 2.64 -17.64 -19.66
CA PRO A 205 2.94 -18.78 -20.50
C PRO A 205 2.23 -20.06 -20.05
N ILE A 206 2.02 -20.24 -18.73
CA ILE A 206 1.30 -21.39 -18.20
C ILE A 206 -0.18 -21.29 -18.58
N PHE A 207 -0.80 -20.12 -18.41
CA PHE A 207 -2.19 -19.88 -18.78
C PHE A 207 -2.44 -20.13 -20.27
N ILE A 208 -1.54 -19.65 -21.14
CA ILE A 208 -1.64 -19.88 -22.60
C ILE A 208 -1.59 -21.36 -22.93
N LYS A 209 -0.70 -22.14 -22.29
CA LYS A 209 -0.64 -23.60 -22.49
C LYS A 209 -1.92 -24.31 -22.04
N VAL A 210 -2.49 -23.90 -20.91
CA VAL A 210 -3.74 -24.48 -20.40
C VAL A 210 -4.90 -24.20 -21.35
N ILE A 211 -5.02 -22.97 -21.87
CA ILE A 211 -6.10 -22.62 -22.81
C ILE A 211 -5.96 -23.35 -24.15
N ALA A 212 -4.74 -23.58 -24.64
CA ALA A 212 -4.53 -24.31 -25.88
C ALA A 212 -4.99 -25.78 -25.80
N SER A 213 -5.34 -26.28 -24.61
CA SER A 213 -5.88 -27.61 -24.39
C SER A 213 -7.42 -27.67 -24.32
N PHE A 214 -8.09 -26.53 -24.42
CA PHE A 214 -9.55 -26.40 -24.49
C PHE A 214 -10.00 -26.11 -25.93
#